data_68364fefcebdb59430a5ad910d10adb4
#
_entry.id   68364fefcebdb59430a5ad910d10adb4
#
_cell.length_a   1.000
_cell.length_b   1.000
_cell.length_c   1.000
_cell.angle_alpha   90.00
_cell.angle_beta   90.00
_cell.angle_gamma   90.00
#
_symmetry.space_group_name_H-M   'P 1'
#
loop_
_entity.id
_entity.type
_entity.pdbx_description
1 polymer ?
#
loop_
_entity_poly.entity_id
_entity_poly.type
_entity_poly.pdbx_seq_one_letter_code
_entity_poly.pdbx_strand_id
1 'polypeptide(L)'
;MQQEFKKEIDKAEILVEALGYMQKYEGDIVVIKYGGSAMTNEIIKKSVLKDIAVLKSVGLKPIIVHGGGKDINRMLDRVQIKSEFKNGLRVTDKDTLEIAEMVLSGKINKGLVTHLEQIGTHAVGLSGKDGNMITVEKVMPQGEDIGFVGKITHVDTTLINTLLDQGYTPIVSTIGLDEKYHAYNINADDAACAIAEAVHAEKL
;
A
#
# COMPACT_ATOMS: atom_id res chain seq x y z
N MET A 1 45.52 4.81 7.04
CA MET A 1 45.34 3.78 8.08
C MET A 1 44.53 4.27 9.27
N GLN A 2 44.96 5.30 10.09
CA GLN A 2 44.16 5.78 11.23
C GLN A 2 42.78 6.36 10.86
N GLN A 3 42.65 7.15 9.78
CA GLN A 3 41.37 7.68 9.31
C GLN A 3 40.43 6.60 8.79
N GLU A 4 40.94 5.57 8.17
CA GLU A 4 40.17 4.45 7.63
C GLU A 4 39.63 3.58 8.80
N PHE A 5 40.47 3.35 9.81
CA PHE A 5 40.10 2.63 11.04
C PHE A 5 39.01 3.38 11.84
N LYS A 6 39.12 4.70 11.95
CA LYS A 6 38.09 5.54 12.58
C LYS A 6 36.74 5.43 11.85
N LYS A 7 36.76 5.46 10.51
CA LYS A 7 35.55 5.34 9.69
C LYS A 7 34.83 3.99 9.85
N GLU A 8 35.60 2.91 10.06
CA GLU A 8 34.99 1.58 10.33
C GLU A 8 34.45 1.48 11.77
N ILE A 9 35.09 2.13 12.74
CA ILE A 9 34.56 2.24 14.11
C ILE A 9 33.25 3.03 14.13
N ASP A 10 33.20 4.20 13.48
CA ASP A 10 32.01 5.04 13.41
C ASP A 10 30.82 4.26 12.77
N LYS A 11 31.06 3.44 11.75
CA LYS A 11 30.05 2.55 11.17
C LYS A 11 29.55 1.49 12.15
N ALA A 12 30.48 0.88 12.90
CA ALA A 12 30.12 -0.13 13.89
C ALA A 12 29.27 0.48 15.03
N GLU A 13 29.59 1.69 15.48
CA GLU A 13 28.83 2.41 16.50
C GLU A 13 27.40 2.70 16.02
N ILE A 14 27.22 3.17 14.77
CA ILE A 14 25.91 3.39 14.16
C ILE A 14 25.09 2.08 14.13
N LEU A 15 25.71 0.97 13.76
CA LEU A 15 25.04 -0.33 13.74
C LEU A 15 24.61 -0.80 15.13
N VAL A 16 25.47 -0.60 16.14
CA VAL A 16 25.16 -0.95 17.54
C VAL A 16 24.00 -0.09 18.07
N GLU A 17 24.00 1.21 17.77
CA GLU A 17 22.90 2.10 18.13
C GLU A 17 21.58 1.66 17.45
N ALA A 18 21.63 1.31 16.16
CA ALA A 18 20.49 0.83 15.41
C ALA A 18 19.90 -0.48 15.97
N LEU A 19 20.72 -1.40 16.50
CA LEU A 19 20.27 -2.66 17.10
C LEU A 19 19.27 -2.45 18.24
N GLY A 20 19.44 -1.42 19.07
CA GLY A 20 18.51 -1.11 20.14
C GLY A 20 17.10 -0.75 19.62
N TYR A 21 17.05 -0.01 18.51
CA TYR A 21 15.77 0.30 17.86
C TYR A 21 15.16 -0.93 17.19
N MET A 22 15.95 -1.76 16.52
CA MET A 22 15.50 -2.99 15.89
C MET A 22 14.85 -3.94 16.89
N GLN A 23 15.52 -4.16 18.05
CA GLN A 23 14.98 -5.00 19.11
C GLN A 23 13.68 -4.45 19.73
N LYS A 24 13.56 -3.12 19.81
CA LYS A 24 12.37 -2.46 20.36
C LYS A 24 11.12 -2.69 19.49
N TYR A 25 11.28 -2.74 18.19
CA TYR A 25 10.18 -2.82 17.22
C TYR A 25 10.04 -4.20 16.56
N GLU A 26 10.78 -5.20 17.05
CA GLU A 26 10.69 -6.57 16.54
C GLU A 26 9.28 -7.15 16.73
N GLY A 27 8.67 -7.60 15.65
CA GLY A 27 7.31 -8.13 15.60
C GLY A 27 6.21 -7.10 15.40
N ASP A 28 6.53 -5.80 15.50
CA ASP A 28 5.56 -4.74 15.32
C ASP A 28 5.09 -4.61 13.87
N ILE A 29 3.81 -4.33 13.71
CA ILE A 29 3.22 -4.06 12.39
C ILE A 29 3.44 -2.59 12.03
N VAL A 30 3.91 -2.35 10.80
CA VAL A 30 4.02 -1.01 10.22
C VAL A 30 3.26 -0.96 8.91
N VAL A 31 2.35 -0.01 8.77
CA VAL A 31 1.64 0.22 7.51
C VAL A 31 2.36 1.31 6.73
N ILE A 32 2.59 1.06 5.45
CA ILE A 32 3.33 1.98 4.57
C ILE A 32 2.41 2.37 3.42
N LYS A 33 1.95 3.62 3.43
CA LYS A 33 1.22 4.14 2.27
C LYS A 33 2.20 4.44 1.14
N TYR A 34 2.05 3.72 0.04
CA TYR A 34 2.89 3.85 -1.14
C TYR A 34 2.17 4.62 -2.26
N GLY A 35 2.71 5.78 -2.64
CA GLY A 35 2.05 6.65 -3.62
C GLY A 35 2.90 7.82 -4.11
N GLY A 36 2.31 8.74 -4.84
CA GLY A 36 2.95 9.98 -5.26
C GLY A 36 4.19 9.81 -6.13
N SER A 37 5.28 10.50 -5.78
CA SER A 37 6.55 10.49 -6.50
C SER A 37 7.26 9.13 -6.43
N ALA A 38 7.08 8.38 -5.34
CA ALA A 38 7.66 7.06 -5.17
C ALA A 38 7.18 6.05 -6.23
N MET A 39 5.99 6.27 -6.82
CA MET A 39 5.45 5.41 -7.86
C MET A 39 5.95 5.77 -9.28
N THR A 40 6.38 7.01 -9.49
CA THR A 40 6.70 7.53 -10.84
C THR A 40 8.18 7.65 -11.13
N ASN A 41 9.02 7.61 -10.10
CA ASN A 41 10.47 7.67 -10.22
C ASN A 41 11.06 6.29 -9.89
N GLU A 42 11.65 5.61 -10.87
CA GLU A 42 12.20 4.25 -10.72
C GLU A 42 13.36 4.18 -9.71
N ILE A 43 14.13 5.26 -9.52
CA ILE A 43 15.22 5.29 -8.52
C ILE A 43 14.60 5.34 -7.11
N ILE A 44 13.64 6.23 -6.90
CA ILE A 44 12.95 6.37 -5.60
C ILE A 44 12.19 5.08 -5.28
N LYS A 45 11.47 4.51 -6.26
CA LYS A 45 10.76 3.25 -6.12
C LYS A 45 11.67 2.13 -5.62
N LYS A 46 12.82 1.93 -6.27
CA LYS A 46 13.80 0.91 -5.87
C LYS A 46 14.36 1.17 -4.47
N SER A 47 14.60 2.43 -4.11
CA SER A 47 15.08 2.79 -2.78
C SER A 47 14.04 2.45 -1.71
N VAL A 48 12.79 2.92 -1.86
CA VAL A 48 11.71 2.65 -0.90
C VAL A 48 11.47 1.16 -0.72
N LEU A 49 11.46 0.37 -1.80
CA LEU A 49 11.26 -1.08 -1.68
C LEU A 49 12.43 -1.78 -0.98
N LYS A 50 13.67 -1.29 -1.15
CA LYS A 50 14.82 -1.77 -0.36
C LYS A 50 14.67 -1.41 1.11
N ASP A 51 14.22 -0.20 1.44
CA ASP A 51 14.00 0.22 2.82
C ASP A 51 12.93 -0.68 3.49
N ILE A 52 11.85 -1.02 2.77
CA ILE A 52 10.83 -1.97 3.25
C ILE A 52 11.43 -3.37 3.48
N ALA A 53 12.29 -3.85 2.58
CA ALA A 53 12.98 -5.12 2.77
C ALA A 53 13.90 -5.10 4.00
N VAL A 54 14.58 -3.98 4.26
CA VAL A 54 15.38 -3.79 5.48
C VAL A 54 14.48 -3.83 6.72
N LEU A 55 13.37 -3.09 6.75
CA LEU A 55 12.42 -3.13 7.88
C LEU A 55 11.98 -4.56 8.19
N LYS A 56 11.64 -5.33 7.15
CA LYS A 56 11.28 -6.73 7.33
C LYS A 56 12.44 -7.60 7.85
N SER A 57 13.66 -7.39 7.33
CA SER A 57 14.83 -8.17 7.73
C SER A 57 15.25 -7.96 9.19
N VAL A 58 14.85 -6.83 9.78
CA VAL A 58 15.08 -6.51 11.19
C VAL A 58 13.89 -6.85 12.10
N GLY A 59 12.95 -7.63 11.60
CA GLY A 59 11.88 -8.22 12.40
C GLY A 59 10.55 -7.47 12.39
N LEU A 60 10.42 -6.31 11.73
CA LEU A 60 9.12 -5.65 11.58
C LEU A 60 8.23 -6.40 10.59
N LYS A 61 6.92 -6.19 10.71
CA LYS A 61 5.89 -6.76 9.84
C LYS A 61 5.28 -5.67 8.94
N PRO A 62 5.90 -5.34 7.78
CA PRO A 62 5.40 -4.29 6.91
C PRO A 62 4.16 -4.73 6.12
N ILE A 63 3.18 -3.82 6.02
CA ILE A 63 2.02 -3.88 5.13
C ILE A 63 2.13 -2.70 4.17
N ILE A 64 2.02 -2.93 2.87
CA ILE A 64 2.03 -1.86 1.87
C ILE A 64 0.61 -1.60 1.42
N VAL A 65 0.14 -0.35 1.51
CA VAL A 65 -1.13 0.09 0.93
C VAL A 65 -0.82 1.08 -0.19
N HIS A 66 -1.29 0.82 -1.39
CA HIS A 66 -0.92 1.63 -2.53
C HIS A 66 -2.11 2.17 -3.30
N GLY A 67 -1.96 3.39 -3.81
CA GLY A 67 -2.82 3.96 -4.84
C GLY A 67 -2.26 3.79 -6.24
N GLY A 68 -2.70 4.64 -7.18
CA GLY A 68 -2.24 4.58 -8.57
C GLY A 68 -2.84 5.64 -9.48
N GLY A 69 -3.24 6.79 -8.94
CA GLY A 69 -3.97 7.81 -9.68
C GLY A 69 -3.36 8.22 -11.03
N LYS A 70 -2.02 8.35 -11.10
CA LYS A 70 -1.32 8.69 -12.34
C LYS A 70 -1.38 7.58 -13.39
N ASP A 71 -1.25 6.32 -12.94
CA ASP A 71 -1.33 5.17 -13.84
C ASP A 71 -2.77 4.93 -14.32
N ILE A 72 -3.76 5.16 -13.44
CA ILE A 72 -5.18 5.15 -13.81
C ILE A 72 -5.44 6.22 -14.87
N ASN A 73 -5.01 7.48 -14.66
CA ASN A 73 -5.18 8.56 -15.64
C ASN A 73 -4.56 8.17 -17.00
N ARG A 74 -3.32 7.67 -16.99
CA ARG A 74 -2.64 7.23 -18.22
C ARG A 74 -3.42 6.15 -18.95
N MET A 75 -4.07 5.25 -18.24
CA MET A 75 -4.87 4.19 -18.86
C MET A 75 -6.19 4.72 -19.38
N LEU A 76 -6.88 5.59 -18.62
CA LEU A 76 -8.10 6.27 -19.08
C LEU A 76 -7.86 7.09 -20.35
N ASP A 77 -6.75 7.84 -20.40
CA ASP A 77 -6.34 8.61 -21.59
C ASP A 77 -6.14 7.71 -22.81
N ARG A 78 -5.53 6.52 -22.63
CA ARG A 78 -5.30 5.56 -23.71
C ARG A 78 -6.60 4.98 -24.29
N VAL A 79 -7.62 4.85 -23.45
CA VAL A 79 -8.96 4.36 -23.88
C VAL A 79 -9.94 5.51 -24.12
N GLN A 80 -9.47 6.76 -24.12
CA GLN A 80 -10.23 7.97 -24.40
C GLN A 80 -11.39 8.25 -23.43
N ILE A 81 -11.25 7.81 -22.17
CA ILE A 81 -12.18 8.12 -21.08
C ILE A 81 -11.63 9.34 -20.30
N LYS A 82 -12.47 10.35 -20.10
CA LYS A 82 -12.08 11.55 -19.33
C LYS A 82 -12.02 11.23 -17.86
N SER A 83 -10.93 11.66 -17.22
CA SER A 83 -10.78 11.60 -15.76
C SER A 83 -11.22 12.91 -15.13
N GLU A 84 -12.15 12.85 -14.20
CA GLU A 84 -12.65 14.01 -13.44
C GLU A 84 -12.40 13.81 -11.93
N PHE A 85 -12.21 14.92 -11.22
CA PHE A 85 -12.04 14.93 -9.77
C PHE A 85 -12.99 15.94 -9.14
N LYS A 86 -13.61 15.57 -8.02
CA LYS A 86 -14.43 16.44 -7.18
C LYS A 86 -14.00 16.29 -5.73
N ASN A 87 -13.71 17.41 -5.08
CA ASN A 87 -13.25 17.43 -3.68
C ASN A 87 -12.05 16.49 -3.40
N GLY A 88 -11.12 16.37 -4.37
CA GLY A 88 -9.97 15.48 -4.26
C GLY A 88 -10.25 14.00 -4.53
N LEU A 89 -11.51 13.60 -4.71
CA LEU A 89 -11.92 12.24 -5.06
C LEU A 89 -12.14 12.11 -6.57
N ARG A 90 -11.76 10.97 -7.13
CA ARG A 90 -11.99 10.66 -8.55
C ARG A 90 -13.47 10.36 -8.78
N VAL A 91 -14.13 11.09 -9.67
CA VAL A 91 -15.43 10.68 -10.19
C VAL A 91 -15.24 9.34 -10.90
N THR A 92 -15.93 8.31 -10.43
CA THR A 92 -15.67 6.92 -10.83
C THR A 92 -16.95 6.30 -11.34
N ASP A 93 -17.25 6.45 -12.63
CA ASP A 93 -18.30 5.70 -13.31
C ASP A 93 -17.89 4.21 -13.46
N LYS A 94 -18.74 3.42 -14.09
CA LYS A 94 -18.51 1.98 -14.23
C LYS A 94 -17.25 1.65 -15.04
N ASP A 95 -17.02 2.37 -16.14
CA ASP A 95 -15.88 2.14 -17.02
C ASP A 95 -14.58 2.60 -16.33
N THR A 96 -14.62 3.73 -15.63
CA THR A 96 -13.51 4.22 -14.82
C THR A 96 -13.17 3.26 -13.68
N LEU A 97 -14.18 2.65 -13.03
CA LEU A 97 -13.97 1.65 -11.98
C LEU A 97 -13.25 0.41 -12.52
N GLU A 98 -13.70 -0.11 -13.67
CA GLU A 98 -13.09 -1.27 -14.31
C GLU A 98 -11.60 -1.01 -14.62
N ILE A 99 -11.29 0.15 -15.20
CA ILE A 99 -9.91 0.55 -15.47
C ILE A 99 -9.12 0.73 -14.16
N ALA A 100 -9.71 1.35 -13.13
CA ALA A 100 -9.04 1.53 -11.84
C ALA A 100 -8.71 0.17 -11.21
N GLU A 101 -9.63 -0.77 -11.21
CA GLU A 101 -9.43 -2.13 -10.69
C GLU A 101 -8.31 -2.86 -11.44
N MET A 102 -8.34 -2.88 -12.79
CA MET A 102 -7.29 -3.48 -13.61
C MET A 102 -5.91 -2.89 -13.33
N VAL A 103 -5.82 -1.56 -13.24
CA VAL A 103 -4.55 -0.86 -13.01
C VAL A 103 -4.05 -1.08 -11.60
N LEU A 104 -4.89 -0.91 -10.59
CA LEU A 104 -4.50 -1.05 -9.19
C LEU A 104 -4.17 -2.51 -8.86
N SER A 105 -5.10 -3.44 -9.04
CA SER A 105 -4.94 -4.83 -8.59
C SER A 105 -4.08 -5.68 -9.53
N GLY A 106 -4.09 -5.37 -10.81
CA GLY A 106 -3.29 -6.10 -11.81
C GLY A 106 -1.89 -5.51 -11.99
N LYS A 107 -1.81 -4.29 -12.53
CA LYS A 107 -0.53 -3.73 -12.98
C LYS A 107 0.37 -3.28 -11.80
N ILE A 108 -0.13 -2.40 -10.94
CA ILE A 108 0.68 -1.79 -9.88
C ILE A 108 0.98 -2.81 -8.80
N ASN A 109 -0.06 -3.43 -8.27
CA ASN A 109 0.03 -4.40 -7.19
C ASN A 109 1.02 -5.53 -7.53
N LYS A 110 0.83 -6.20 -8.65
CA LYS A 110 1.71 -7.31 -9.08
C LYS A 110 3.11 -6.83 -9.47
N GLY A 111 3.25 -5.61 -9.94
CA GLY A 111 4.56 -4.99 -10.16
C GLY A 111 5.34 -4.78 -8.85
N LEU A 112 4.67 -4.38 -7.76
CA LEU A 112 5.29 -4.24 -6.44
C LEU A 112 5.69 -5.61 -5.87
N VAL A 113 4.82 -6.62 -5.98
CA VAL A 113 5.13 -8.01 -5.60
C VAL A 113 6.41 -8.47 -6.29
N THR A 114 6.48 -8.34 -7.63
CA THR A 114 7.64 -8.75 -8.42
C THR A 114 8.93 -8.07 -7.96
N HIS A 115 8.88 -6.76 -7.64
CA HIS A 115 10.07 -6.05 -7.18
C HIS A 115 10.54 -6.49 -5.80
N LEU A 116 9.62 -6.76 -4.86
CA LEU A 116 9.98 -7.28 -3.53
C LEU A 116 10.57 -8.70 -3.63
N GLU A 117 9.98 -9.57 -4.45
CA GLU A 117 10.52 -10.92 -4.69
C GLU A 117 11.93 -10.86 -5.30
N GLN A 118 12.19 -9.94 -6.23
CA GLN A 118 13.53 -9.76 -6.83
C GLN A 118 14.62 -9.38 -5.82
N ILE A 119 14.24 -8.77 -4.69
CA ILE A 119 15.17 -8.40 -3.61
C ILE A 119 15.10 -9.34 -2.41
N GLY A 120 14.46 -10.51 -2.58
CA GLY A 120 14.41 -11.57 -1.57
C GLY A 120 13.36 -11.35 -0.46
N THR A 121 12.38 -10.51 -0.71
CA THR A 121 11.28 -10.26 0.25
C THR A 121 9.99 -10.86 -0.27
N HIS A 122 9.53 -11.95 0.38
CA HIS A 122 8.28 -12.61 0.00
C HIS A 122 7.08 -11.69 0.22
N ALA A 123 6.28 -11.51 -0.83
CA ALA A 123 5.14 -10.61 -0.83
C ALA A 123 3.92 -11.22 -1.52
N VAL A 124 2.73 -10.86 -1.03
CA VAL A 124 1.44 -11.24 -1.63
C VAL A 124 0.63 -10.00 -1.93
N GLY A 125 0.20 -9.88 -3.18
CA GLY A 125 -0.64 -8.77 -3.63
C GLY A 125 -2.12 -9.10 -3.48
N LEU A 126 -2.83 -8.22 -2.80
CA LEU A 126 -4.25 -8.29 -2.48
C LEU A 126 -4.98 -7.04 -2.96
N SER A 127 -6.29 -7.16 -3.11
CA SER A 127 -7.22 -6.02 -3.10
C SER A 127 -8.14 -6.13 -1.89
N GLY A 128 -8.86 -5.09 -1.53
CA GLY A 128 -9.85 -5.18 -0.46
C GLY A 128 -11.01 -6.15 -0.74
N LYS A 129 -11.13 -6.64 -1.99
CA LYS A 129 -12.10 -7.67 -2.39
C LYS A 129 -11.71 -9.07 -1.91
N ASP A 130 -10.39 -9.33 -1.80
CA ASP A 130 -9.89 -10.65 -1.43
C ASP A 130 -10.27 -10.97 0.02
N GLY A 131 -10.95 -12.09 0.22
CA GLY A 131 -11.51 -12.45 1.51
C GLY A 131 -12.58 -11.49 2.04
N ASN A 132 -13.14 -10.62 1.19
CA ASN A 132 -14.05 -9.53 1.60
C ASN A 132 -13.42 -8.63 2.68
N MET A 133 -12.13 -8.36 2.53
CA MET A 133 -11.28 -7.72 3.55
C MET A 133 -11.69 -6.28 3.83
N ILE A 134 -12.12 -5.51 2.82
CA ILE A 134 -12.52 -4.11 2.98
C ILE A 134 -13.98 -3.93 2.56
N THR A 135 -14.84 -3.66 3.54
CA THR A 135 -16.24 -3.29 3.31
C THR A 135 -16.39 -1.78 3.25
N VAL A 136 -17.20 -1.29 2.32
CA VAL A 136 -17.41 0.13 2.08
C VAL A 136 -18.88 0.50 1.98
N GLU A 137 -19.17 1.77 2.19
CA GLU A 137 -20.40 2.44 1.78
C GLU A 137 -20.12 3.45 0.67
N LYS A 138 -21.11 3.74 -0.17
CA LYS A 138 -20.98 4.73 -1.24
C LYS A 138 -20.78 6.13 -0.68
N VAL A 139 -19.79 6.87 -1.17
CA VAL A 139 -19.56 8.26 -0.82
C VAL A 139 -20.38 9.19 -1.72
N MET A 140 -21.08 10.13 -1.12
CA MET A 140 -21.83 11.21 -1.80
C MET A 140 -21.41 12.58 -1.20
N PRO A 141 -20.26 13.16 -1.63
CA PRO A 141 -19.76 14.41 -1.08
C PRO A 141 -20.78 15.53 -1.30
N GLN A 142 -21.19 16.20 -0.22
CA GLN A 142 -22.21 17.26 -0.25
C GLN A 142 -23.55 16.84 -0.92
N GLY A 143 -23.87 15.53 -0.91
CA GLY A 143 -25.06 14.97 -1.55
C GLY A 143 -24.91 14.71 -3.06
N GLU A 144 -23.72 14.93 -3.63
CA GLU A 144 -23.46 14.70 -5.05
C GLU A 144 -23.00 13.26 -5.32
N ASP A 145 -23.60 12.62 -6.30
CA ASP A 145 -23.20 11.29 -6.73
C ASP A 145 -21.93 11.38 -7.62
N ILE A 146 -20.83 10.82 -7.11
CA ILE A 146 -19.55 10.74 -7.83
C ILE A 146 -19.23 9.32 -8.32
N GLY A 147 -20.24 8.45 -8.39
CA GLY A 147 -20.15 7.09 -8.89
C GLY A 147 -19.68 6.09 -7.84
N PHE A 148 -18.80 5.18 -8.25
CA PHE A 148 -18.32 4.07 -7.42
C PHE A 148 -17.09 4.49 -6.58
N VAL A 149 -17.30 5.42 -5.67
CA VAL A 149 -16.31 5.85 -4.67
C VAL A 149 -16.78 5.39 -3.30
N GLY A 150 -15.93 4.64 -2.59
CA GLY A 150 -16.25 4.02 -1.32
C GLY A 150 -15.57 4.70 -0.14
N LYS A 151 -16.29 4.77 0.98
CA LYS A 151 -15.76 5.04 2.31
C LYS A 151 -15.74 3.74 3.10
N ILE A 152 -14.62 3.42 3.71
CA ILE A 152 -14.45 2.20 4.48
C ILE A 152 -15.33 2.23 5.72
N THR A 153 -16.07 1.15 5.94
CA THR A 153 -16.90 0.92 7.12
C THR A 153 -16.35 -0.20 8.00
N HIS A 154 -15.63 -1.16 7.39
CA HIS A 154 -15.02 -2.27 8.12
C HIS A 154 -13.79 -2.81 7.38
N VAL A 155 -12.80 -3.29 8.16
CA VAL A 155 -11.64 -4.03 7.66
C VAL A 155 -11.54 -5.35 8.41
N ASP A 156 -11.69 -6.47 7.70
CA ASP A 156 -11.39 -7.81 8.22
C ASP A 156 -9.89 -8.08 8.07
N THR A 157 -9.21 -8.22 9.19
CA THR A 157 -7.74 -8.38 9.23
C THR A 157 -7.28 -9.83 9.13
N THR A 158 -8.19 -10.80 9.06
CA THR A 158 -7.89 -12.25 9.11
C THR A 158 -6.87 -12.65 8.04
N LEU A 159 -7.10 -12.23 6.79
CA LEU A 159 -6.20 -12.56 5.68
C LEU A 159 -4.84 -11.88 5.82
N ILE A 160 -4.82 -10.60 6.20
CA ILE A 160 -3.59 -9.83 6.43
C ILE A 160 -2.75 -10.49 7.53
N ASN A 161 -3.35 -10.78 8.68
CA ASN A 161 -2.66 -11.39 9.82
C ASN A 161 -2.12 -12.77 9.46
N THR A 162 -2.91 -13.59 8.76
CA THR A 162 -2.47 -14.90 8.28
C THR A 162 -1.21 -14.80 7.41
N LEU A 163 -1.17 -13.83 6.49
CA LEU A 163 0.00 -13.62 5.63
C LEU A 163 1.22 -13.12 6.41
N LEU A 164 1.03 -12.18 7.34
CA LEU A 164 2.11 -11.69 8.21
C LEU A 164 2.71 -12.81 9.05
N ASP A 165 1.87 -13.69 9.63
CA ASP A 165 2.32 -14.81 10.44
C ASP A 165 3.05 -15.90 9.63
N GLN A 166 2.71 -16.02 8.34
CA GLN A 166 3.45 -16.88 7.40
C GLN A 166 4.70 -16.19 6.79
N GLY A 167 5.04 -14.98 7.28
CA GLY A 167 6.24 -14.27 6.85
C GLY A 167 6.12 -13.56 5.49
N TYR A 168 4.92 -13.40 4.94
CA TYR A 168 4.71 -12.59 3.74
C TYR A 168 4.54 -11.10 4.07
N THR A 169 4.81 -10.25 3.09
CA THR A 169 4.48 -8.83 3.11
C THR A 169 3.20 -8.61 2.30
N PRO A 170 2.06 -8.30 2.94
CA PRO A 170 0.84 -7.97 2.22
C PRO A 170 0.97 -6.66 1.47
N ILE A 171 0.53 -6.61 0.21
CA ILE A 171 0.46 -5.41 -0.62
C ILE A 171 -0.99 -5.21 -1.03
N VAL A 172 -1.64 -4.18 -0.51
CA VAL A 172 -3.07 -3.98 -0.65
C VAL A 172 -3.37 -2.86 -1.64
N SER A 173 -4.13 -3.18 -2.68
CA SER A 173 -4.73 -2.19 -3.58
C SER A 173 -6.09 -1.72 -3.06
N THR A 174 -6.43 -0.47 -3.35
CA THR A 174 -7.54 0.26 -2.73
C THR A 174 -8.86 0.11 -3.47
N ILE A 175 -9.31 -1.13 -3.60
CA ILE A 175 -10.65 -1.51 -4.08
C ILE A 175 -11.34 -2.29 -2.95
N GLY A 176 -12.56 -1.90 -2.60
CA GLY A 176 -13.38 -2.60 -1.59
C GLY A 176 -14.74 -3.01 -2.15
N LEU A 177 -15.55 -3.68 -1.33
CA LEU A 177 -16.89 -4.15 -1.69
C LEU A 177 -17.94 -3.51 -0.77
N ASP A 178 -19.12 -3.20 -1.31
CA ASP A 178 -20.31 -2.93 -0.49
C ASP A 178 -20.96 -4.24 -0.02
N GLU A 179 -22.01 -4.12 0.80
CA GLU A 179 -22.78 -5.27 1.31
C GLU A 179 -23.44 -6.13 0.20
N LYS A 180 -23.54 -5.58 -1.02
CA LYS A 180 -24.06 -6.27 -2.19
C LYS A 180 -22.96 -6.79 -3.12
N TYR A 181 -21.70 -6.74 -2.66
CA TYR A 181 -20.52 -7.14 -3.40
C TYR A 181 -20.25 -6.31 -4.67
N HIS A 182 -20.73 -5.07 -4.74
CA HIS A 182 -20.29 -4.14 -5.77
C HIS A 182 -18.93 -3.55 -5.39
N ALA A 183 -18.05 -3.43 -6.39
CA ALA A 183 -16.72 -2.85 -6.17
C ALA A 183 -16.77 -1.33 -6.12
N TYR A 184 -15.89 -0.75 -5.30
CA TYR A 184 -15.69 0.69 -5.15
C TYR A 184 -14.20 1.02 -5.11
N ASN A 185 -13.86 2.14 -5.76
CA ASN A 185 -12.54 2.76 -5.64
C ASN A 185 -12.44 3.52 -4.32
N ILE A 186 -11.35 3.33 -3.59
CA ILE A 186 -11.13 3.91 -2.26
C ILE A 186 -9.92 4.85 -2.33
N ASN A 187 -9.97 5.94 -1.57
CA ASN A 187 -8.80 6.79 -1.36
C ASN A 187 -7.68 6.01 -0.65
N ALA A 188 -6.45 6.13 -1.14
CA ALA A 188 -5.35 5.32 -0.63
C ALA A 188 -4.87 5.75 0.75
N ASP A 189 -5.02 7.01 1.12
CA ASP A 189 -4.69 7.51 2.45
C ASP A 189 -5.72 7.00 3.46
N ASP A 190 -7.02 7.07 3.11
CA ASP A 190 -8.10 6.53 3.94
C ASP A 190 -7.94 5.02 4.14
N ALA A 191 -7.59 4.28 3.08
CA ALA A 191 -7.36 2.84 3.18
C ALA A 191 -6.16 2.50 4.07
N ALA A 192 -5.06 3.26 3.97
CA ALA A 192 -3.90 3.05 4.81
C ALA A 192 -4.20 3.32 6.28
N CYS A 193 -4.94 4.40 6.59
CA CYS A 193 -5.38 4.72 7.94
C CYS A 193 -6.29 3.61 8.52
N ALA A 194 -7.32 3.20 7.76
CA ALA A 194 -8.27 2.18 8.22
C ALA A 194 -7.61 0.81 8.45
N ILE A 195 -6.69 0.40 7.56
CA ILE A 195 -5.93 -0.84 7.74
C ILE A 195 -5.01 -0.72 8.95
N ALA A 196 -4.29 0.42 9.13
CA ALA A 196 -3.39 0.62 10.26
C ALA A 196 -4.13 0.55 11.60
N GLU A 197 -5.31 1.16 11.68
CA GLU A 197 -6.18 1.09 12.86
C GLU A 197 -6.64 -0.35 13.12
N ALA A 198 -7.12 -1.04 12.10
CA ALA A 198 -7.68 -2.39 12.24
C ALA A 198 -6.62 -3.45 12.64
N VAL A 199 -5.39 -3.34 12.15
CA VAL A 199 -4.28 -4.25 12.53
C VAL A 199 -3.53 -3.80 13.77
N HIS A 200 -3.92 -2.70 14.40
CA HIS A 200 -3.22 -2.08 15.53
C HIS A 200 -1.74 -1.81 15.21
N ALA A 201 -1.49 -1.19 14.05
CA ALA A 201 -0.12 -0.89 13.61
C ALA A 201 0.57 0.09 14.56
N GLU A 202 1.84 -0.16 14.88
CA GLU A 202 2.68 0.75 15.69
C GLU A 202 2.95 2.06 14.95
N LYS A 203 3.03 2.02 13.63
CA LYS A 203 3.33 3.18 12.76
C LYS A 203 2.54 3.13 11.44
N LEU A 204 2.23 4.33 10.93
CA LEU A 204 1.75 4.59 9.59
C LEU A 204 2.64 5.67 8.94
#